data_2a5fc8091d03b0cabae65451576d6fba
#
_entry.id   2a5fc8091d03b0cabae65451576d6fba
#
_cell.length_a   1.000
_cell.length_b   1.000
_cell.length_c   1.000
_cell.angle_alpha   90.00
_cell.angle_beta   90.00
_cell.angle_gamma   90.00
#
_symmetry.space_group_name_H-M   'P 1'
#
loop_
_entity.id
_entity.type
_entity.pdbx_description
1 polymer ?
#
loop_
_entity_poly.entity_id
_entity_poly.type
_entity_poly.pdbx_seq_one_letter_code
_entity_poly.pdbx_strand_id
1 'polypeptide(L)'
;WKDHFSQKLEDDFSIETTCLHKSFEKLRPLVPDHILLSAWENGETGFPFLDACMRYLRATGWINFRMRAMLMSFASYHLWLDWRASGQILAKFFTDYDPGIHWPQVQMQSGTTGINTVRMYNPIKQGIDQDPNATFIRKWVPELGHLSTAEIHKVGTENFNAVNFETHYPRPVVDLAKAGREAREKVWAVRRLHGFKSQAKQIVKKHGSRQNRSKDFVNDRLEIKPKARVNIQKSFEF
;
A
#
# COMPACT_ATOMS: atom_id res chain seq x y z
N TRP A 1 -1.93 13.06 -18.77
CA TRP A 1 -1.77 12.72 -17.34
C TRP A 1 -0.32 12.82 -16.91
N LYS A 2 0.62 12.23 -17.67
CA LYS A 2 2.05 12.20 -17.35
C LYS A 2 2.59 13.61 -17.16
N ASP A 3 2.43 14.49 -18.14
CA ASP A 3 2.91 15.88 -18.11
C ASP A 3 2.36 16.67 -16.92
N HIS A 4 1.11 16.41 -16.54
CA HIS A 4 0.49 17.07 -15.39
C HIS A 4 1.14 16.66 -14.05
N PHE A 5 1.56 15.41 -13.90
CA PHE A 5 2.24 14.94 -12.69
C PHE A 5 3.70 15.43 -12.65
N SER A 6 4.39 15.40 -13.78
CA SER A 6 5.77 15.93 -13.88
C SER A 6 5.80 17.42 -13.55
N GLN A 7 4.86 18.22 -14.08
CA GLN A 7 4.77 19.63 -13.76
C GLN A 7 4.49 19.90 -12.27
N LYS A 8 3.70 19.04 -11.60
CA LYS A 8 3.49 19.18 -10.15
C LYS A 8 4.76 18.95 -9.34
N LEU A 9 5.62 18.07 -9.79
CA LEU A 9 6.90 17.84 -9.15
C LEU A 9 7.85 19.02 -9.39
N GLU A 10 7.86 19.57 -10.61
CA GLU A 10 8.62 20.78 -10.95
C GLU A 10 8.16 21.99 -10.12
N ASP A 11 6.84 22.13 -9.91
CA ASP A 11 6.26 23.18 -9.07
C ASP A 11 6.55 22.99 -7.57
N ASP A 12 6.86 21.76 -7.13
CA ASP A 12 7.07 21.42 -5.72
C ASP A 12 7.99 20.20 -5.54
N PHE A 13 9.30 20.41 -5.64
CA PHE A 13 10.33 19.38 -5.42
C PHE A 13 10.25 18.72 -4.04
N SER A 14 9.62 19.37 -3.06
CA SER A 14 9.51 18.82 -1.72
C SER A 14 8.65 17.54 -1.66
N ILE A 15 7.86 17.25 -2.71
CA ILE A 15 7.05 16.02 -2.81
C ILE A 15 7.92 14.75 -2.77
N GLU A 16 9.16 14.83 -3.24
CA GLU A 16 10.09 13.69 -3.21
C GLU A 16 10.67 13.40 -1.83
N THR A 17 10.76 14.42 -0.99
CA THR A 17 11.56 14.35 0.25
C THR A 17 10.77 14.58 1.52
N THR A 18 9.65 15.30 1.46
CA THR A 18 8.83 15.65 2.62
C THR A 18 7.38 15.22 2.44
N CYS A 19 6.70 14.93 3.55
CA CYS A 19 5.26 14.63 3.50
C CYS A 19 4.49 15.84 2.96
N LEU A 20 3.61 15.60 2.00
CA LEU A 20 2.75 16.64 1.43
C LEU A 20 1.95 17.34 2.54
N HIS A 21 1.45 16.60 3.50
CA HIS A 21 0.86 17.15 4.71
C HIS A 21 1.86 17.06 5.88
N LYS A 22 2.37 18.20 6.31
CA LYS A 22 3.46 18.30 7.29
C LYS A 22 3.20 17.60 8.63
N SER A 23 1.94 17.47 9.06
CA SER A 23 1.61 16.76 10.29
C SER A 23 2.00 15.28 10.28
N PHE A 24 2.26 14.70 9.12
CA PHE A 24 2.71 13.31 9.00
C PHE A 24 4.22 13.13 9.01
N GLU A 25 4.99 14.21 9.02
CA GLU A 25 6.46 14.16 8.86
C GLU A 25 7.15 13.29 9.91
N LYS A 26 6.63 13.28 11.12
CA LYS A 26 7.18 12.50 12.24
C LYS A 26 6.29 11.31 12.64
N LEU A 27 5.39 10.90 11.76
CA LEU A 27 4.45 9.82 12.07
C LEU A 27 5.16 8.46 12.19
N ARG A 28 6.12 8.21 11.31
CA ARG A 28 6.90 6.96 11.24
C ARG A 28 8.37 7.23 11.53
N PRO A 29 9.10 6.24 12.10
CA PRO A 29 10.55 6.36 12.26
C PRO A 29 11.23 6.55 10.89
N LEU A 30 12.15 7.52 10.78
CA LEU A 30 12.92 7.75 9.55
C LEU A 30 13.92 6.61 9.30
N VAL A 31 14.48 6.05 10.39
CA VAL A 31 15.32 4.86 10.32
C VAL A 31 14.39 3.65 10.29
N PRO A 32 14.33 2.92 9.18
CA PRO A 32 13.44 1.78 9.05
C PRO A 32 13.91 0.61 9.92
N ASP A 33 12.97 -0.23 10.34
CA ASP A 33 13.31 -1.57 10.82
C ASP A 33 13.86 -2.38 9.63
N HIS A 34 15.16 -2.67 9.68
CA HIS A 34 15.86 -3.33 8.57
C HIS A 34 15.40 -4.77 8.35
N ILE A 35 14.94 -5.47 9.40
CA ILE A 35 14.43 -6.84 9.28
C ILE A 35 13.11 -6.82 8.50
N LEU A 36 12.19 -5.96 8.88
CA LEU A 36 10.90 -5.82 8.21
C LEU A 36 11.04 -5.28 6.78
N LEU A 37 11.94 -4.31 6.58
CA LEU A 37 12.21 -3.75 5.26
C LEU A 37 12.81 -4.81 4.33
N SER A 38 13.79 -5.59 4.80
CA SER A 38 14.42 -6.67 4.04
C SER A 38 13.44 -7.80 3.70
N ALA A 39 12.62 -8.23 4.68
CA ALA A 39 11.59 -9.23 4.44
C ALA A 39 10.61 -8.78 3.35
N TRP A 40 10.20 -7.50 3.38
CA TRP A 40 9.30 -6.94 2.36
C TRP A 40 9.98 -6.82 0.99
N GLU A 41 11.20 -6.31 0.94
CA GLU A 41 11.99 -6.17 -0.29
C GLU A 41 12.25 -7.51 -0.98
N ASN A 42 12.47 -8.58 -0.19
CA ASN A 42 12.75 -9.91 -0.71
C ASN A 42 11.50 -10.75 -1.02
N GLY A 43 10.31 -10.29 -0.63
CA GLY A 43 9.08 -11.07 -0.76
C GLY A 43 9.10 -12.28 0.19
N GLU A 44 9.42 -12.02 1.46
CA GLU A 44 9.57 -12.98 2.55
C GLU A 44 8.76 -12.54 3.79
N THR A 45 7.61 -11.90 3.55
CA THR A 45 6.79 -11.36 4.63
C THR A 45 5.88 -12.38 5.31
N GLY A 46 5.72 -13.56 4.71
CA GLY A 46 4.78 -14.58 5.16
C GLY A 46 3.33 -14.34 4.70
N PHE A 47 3.13 -13.44 3.73
CA PHE A 47 1.85 -13.19 3.07
C PHE A 47 1.96 -13.56 1.58
N PRO A 48 1.48 -14.76 1.16
CA PRO A 48 1.82 -15.35 -0.13
C PRO A 48 1.58 -14.46 -1.35
N PHE A 49 0.43 -13.80 -1.43
CA PHE A 49 0.12 -12.96 -2.57
C PHE A 49 0.96 -11.67 -2.61
N LEU A 50 1.26 -11.09 -1.44
CA LEU A 50 2.16 -9.94 -1.34
C LEU A 50 3.57 -10.31 -1.80
N ASP A 51 4.07 -11.45 -1.30
CA ASP A 51 5.42 -11.94 -1.59
C ASP A 51 5.56 -12.33 -3.06
N ALA A 52 4.54 -12.99 -3.62
CA ALA A 52 4.48 -13.28 -5.06
C ALA A 52 4.55 -11.99 -5.90
N CYS A 53 3.82 -10.94 -5.51
CA CYS A 53 3.86 -9.65 -6.19
C CYS A 53 5.24 -8.99 -6.12
N MET A 54 5.91 -9.03 -4.97
CA MET A 54 7.24 -8.46 -4.82
C MET A 54 8.29 -9.25 -5.61
N ARG A 55 8.27 -10.58 -5.54
CA ARG A 55 9.19 -11.45 -6.30
C ARG A 55 8.98 -11.29 -7.82
N TYR A 56 7.74 -11.19 -8.26
CA TYR A 56 7.41 -10.89 -9.66
C TYR A 56 7.96 -9.53 -10.09
N LEU A 57 7.73 -8.47 -9.30
CA LEU A 57 8.26 -7.14 -9.59
C LEU A 57 9.78 -7.13 -9.71
N ARG A 58 10.48 -7.78 -8.78
CA ARG A 58 11.95 -7.87 -8.81
C ARG A 58 12.48 -8.60 -10.03
N ALA A 59 11.77 -9.63 -10.49
CA ALA A 59 12.17 -10.42 -11.65
C ALA A 59 11.87 -9.74 -12.99
N THR A 60 10.78 -8.96 -13.07
CA THR A 60 10.27 -8.42 -14.34
C THR A 60 10.40 -6.90 -14.48
N GLY A 61 10.59 -6.19 -13.37
CA GLY A 61 10.63 -4.73 -13.33
C GLY A 61 9.27 -4.05 -13.50
N TRP A 62 8.18 -4.84 -13.59
CA TRP A 62 6.85 -4.28 -13.82
C TRP A 62 5.77 -5.02 -13.03
N ILE A 63 4.78 -4.29 -12.55
CA ILE A 63 3.56 -4.84 -11.93
C ILE A 63 2.43 -3.84 -12.09
N ASN A 64 1.18 -4.33 -12.16
CA ASN A 64 0.02 -3.47 -12.33
C ASN A 64 -0.21 -2.52 -11.14
N PHE A 65 -0.96 -1.44 -11.39
CA PHE A 65 -1.17 -0.36 -10.43
C PHE A 65 -1.75 -0.83 -9.09
N ARG A 66 -2.71 -1.75 -9.10
CA ARG A 66 -3.34 -2.27 -7.87
C ARG A 66 -2.32 -2.95 -6.96
N MET A 67 -1.43 -3.73 -7.54
CA MET A 67 -0.38 -4.44 -6.78
C MET A 67 0.67 -3.46 -6.27
N ARG A 68 1.06 -2.43 -7.06
CA ARG A 68 1.93 -1.33 -6.58
C ARG A 68 1.34 -0.66 -5.36
N ALA A 69 0.04 -0.34 -5.39
CA ALA A 69 -0.68 0.26 -4.28
C ALA A 69 -0.72 -0.65 -3.05
N MET A 70 -0.91 -1.95 -3.23
CA MET A 70 -0.89 -2.93 -2.14
C MET A 70 0.50 -3.03 -1.50
N LEU A 71 1.56 -3.17 -2.30
CA LEU A 71 2.94 -3.25 -1.81
C LEU A 71 3.29 -2.03 -0.95
N MET A 72 3.02 -0.83 -1.45
CA MET A 72 3.31 0.40 -0.73
C MET A 72 2.43 0.58 0.53
N SER A 73 1.15 0.25 0.42
CA SER A 73 0.21 0.30 1.55
C SER A 73 0.63 -0.66 2.67
N PHE A 74 1.04 -1.88 2.33
CA PHE A 74 1.48 -2.85 3.32
C PHE A 74 2.75 -2.39 4.06
N ALA A 75 3.76 -1.93 3.34
CA ALA A 75 4.98 -1.37 3.94
C ALA A 75 4.68 -0.23 4.91
N SER A 76 3.79 0.69 4.51
CA SER A 76 3.51 1.89 5.30
C SER A 76 2.57 1.66 6.49
N TYR A 77 1.60 0.75 6.39
CA TYR A 77 0.59 0.57 7.45
C TYR A 77 0.83 -0.68 8.30
N HIS A 78 1.18 -1.81 7.68
CA HIS A 78 1.34 -3.04 8.43
C HIS A 78 2.76 -3.20 8.98
N LEU A 79 3.78 -2.80 8.20
CA LEU A 79 5.17 -2.79 8.67
C LEU A 79 5.58 -1.48 9.33
N TRP A 80 4.75 -0.46 9.26
CA TRP A 80 4.98 0.88 9.83
C TRP A 80 6.28 1.55 9.36
N LEU A 81 6.71 1.23 8.13
CA LEU A 81 7.91 1.80 7.52
C LEU A 81 7.66 3.20 6.96
N ASP A 82 8.67 4.07 7.05
CA ASP A 82 8.60 5.38 6.39
C ASP A 82 8.54 5.20 4.87
N TRP A 83 7.70 5.99 4.24
CA TRP A 83 7.43 5.91 2.81
C TRP A 83 8.65 6.16 1.93
N ARG A 84 9.64 6.92 2.42
CA ARG A 84 10.87 7.22 1.68
C ARG A 84 11.70 5.96 1.48
N ALA A 85 11.87 5.16 2.51
CA ALA A 85 12.65 3.93 2.43
C ALA A 85 12.02 2.93 1.46
N SER A 86 10.75 2.61 1.63
CA SER A 86 10.03 1.68 0.74
C SER A 86 9.81 2.25 -0.67
N GLY A 87 9.58 3.56 -0.79
CA GLY A 87 9.46 4.25 -2.07
C GLY A 87 10.74 4.19 -2.89
N GLN A 88 11.91 4.38 -2.28
CA GLN A 88 13.21 4.25 -2.96
C GLN A 88 13.46 2.83 -3.48
N ILE A 89 13.08 1.80 -2.73
CA ILE A 89 13.21 0.41 -3.17
C ILE A 89 12.31 0.16 -4.40
N LEU A 90 11.06 0.58 -4.36
CA LEU A 90 10.15 0.44 -5.49
C LEU A 90 10.65 1.22 -6.72
N ALA A 91 11.20 2.43 -6.54
CA ALA A 91 11.77 3.22 -7.62
C ALA A 91 12.90 2.50 -8.36
N LYS A 92 13.73 1.73 -7.63
CA LYS A 92 14.81 0.92 -8.22
C LYS A 92 14.30 -0.27 -9.03
N PHE A 93 13.14 -0.82 -8.67
CA PHE A 93 12.60 -2.00 -9.33
C PHE A 93 11.74 -1.68 -10.56
N PHE A 94 11.10 -0.50 -10.62
CA PHE A 94 10.23 -0.16 -11.73
C PHE A 94 11.00 0.25 -12.98
N THR A 95 10.88 -0.53 -14.06
CA THR A 95 11.43 -0.18 -15.38
C THR A 95 10.72 1.02 -16.02
N ASP A 96 9.48 1.29 -15.62
CA ASP A 96 8.67 2.43 -16.03
C ASP A 96 8.68 3.56 -14.98
N TYR A 97 9.75 3.66 -14.18
CA TYR A 97 9.88 4.70 -13.17
C TYR A 97 9.76 6.10 -13.78
N ASP A 98 8.88 6.89 -13.18
CA ASP A 98 8.69 8.30 -13.47
C ASP A 98 8.50 9.03 -12.13
N PRO A 99 9.42 9.92 -11.73
CA PRO A 99 9.37 10.55 -10.41
C PRO A 99 8.08 11.33 -10.17
N GLY A 100 7.56 12.00 -11.22
CA GLY A 100 6.31 12.77 -11.13
C GLY A 100 5.09 11.92 -10.84
N ILE A 101 5.08 10.66 -11.27
CA ILE A 101 4.02 9.70 -10.96
C ILE A 101 4.32 8.95 -9.66
N HIS A 102 5.55 8.49 -9.51
CA HIS A 102 5.96 7.61 -8.42
C HIS A 102 5.77 8.24 -7.04
N TRP A 103 6.39 9.38 -6.77
CA TRP A 103 6.38 9.99 -5.44
C TRP A 103 4.99 10.44 -4.97
N PRO A 104 4.16 11.08 -5.81
CA PRO A 104 2.77 11.35 -5.43
C PRO A 104 1.96 10.09 -5.12
N GLN A 105 2.17 9.00 -5.86
CA GLN A 105 1.49 7.73 -5.60
C GLN A 105 2.00 7.07 -4.30
N VAL A 106 3.30 7.05 -4.08
CA VAL A 106 3.90 6.56 -2.83
C VAL A 106 3.31 7.30 -1.63
N GLN A 107 3.27 8.64 -1.66
CA GLN A 107 2.66 9.43 -0.60
C GLN A 107 1.15 9.19 -0.44
N MET A 108 0.43 9.03 -1.54
CA MET A 108 -1.00 8.72 -1.50
C MET A 108 -1.26 7.37 -0.83
N GLN A 109 -0.50 6.33 -1.20
CA GLN A 109 -0.67 4.98 -0.66
C GLN A 109 -0.18 4.86 0.80
N SER A 110 0.81 5.65 1.20
CA SER A 110 1.29 5.72 2.59
C SER A 110 0.43 6.60 3.51
N GLY A 111 -0.52 7.36 2.93
CA GLY A 111 -1.44 8.22 3.66
C GLY A 111 -0.86 9.54 4.15
N THR A 112 0.26 10.00 3.57
CA THR A 112 0.96 11.22 4.00
C THR A 112 0.50 12.49 3.26
N THR A 113 -0.41 12.35 2.30
CA THR A 113 -0.96 13.51 1.56
C THR A 113 -1.95 14.35 2.37
N GLY A 114 -2.61 13.77 3.37
CA GLY A 114 -3.63 14.42 4.19
C GLY A 114 -4.98 14.65 3.49
N ILE A 115 -5.04 14.52 2.17
CA ILE A 115 -6.22 14.82 1.35
C ILE A 115 -6.88 13.57 0.76
N ASN A 116 -6.21 12.44 0.77
CA ASN A 116 -6.75 11.18 0.25
C ASN A 116 -7.37 10.33 1.38
N THR A 117 -8.32 9.48 0.98
CA THR A 117 -8.83 8.43 1.88
C THR A 117 -7.71 7.43 2.21
N VAL A 118 -7.56 7.12 3.48
CA VAL A 118 -6.65 6.07 3.93
C VAL A 118 -7.13 4.72 3.41
N ARG A 119 -6.32 4.07 2.59
CA ARG A 119 -6.62 2.77 1.98
C ARG A 119 -5.58 1.76 2.45
N MET A 120 -5.99 0.87 3.34
CA MET A 120 -5.18 -0.26 3.75
C MET A 120 -5.62 -1.48 2.97
N TYR A 121 -4.69 -2.07 2.23
CA TYR A 121 -4.95 -3.30 1.48
C TYR A 121 -4.72 -4.50 2.40
N ASN A 122 -5.66 -5.42 2.42
CA ASN A 122 -5.48 -6.71 3.08
C ASN A 122 -4.89 -7.69 2.05
N PRO A 123 -3.63 -8.13 2.19
CA PRO A 123 -2.96 -8.97 1.20
C PRO A 123 -3.62 -10.33 1.02
N ILE A 124 -4.21 -10.90 2.08
CA ILE A 124 -4.93 -12.18 2.02
C ILE A 124 -6.18 -12.02 1.15
N LYS A 125 -6.98 -10.98 1.43
CA LYS A 125 -8.17 -10.70 0.63
C LYS A 125 -7.81 -10.38 -0.84
N GLN A 126 -6.70 -9.67 -1.08
CA GLN A 126 -6.25 -9.41 -2.45
C GLN A 126 -5.84 -10.72 -3.15
N GLY A 127 -5.20 -11.66 -2.46
CA GLY A 127 -4.89 -12.98 -3.01
C GLY A 127 -6.15 -13.73 -3.44
N ILE A 128 -7.16 -13.81 -2.58
CA ILE A 128 -8.44 -14.46 -2.89
C ILE A 128 -9.15 -13.77 -4.07
N ASP A 129 -9.17 -12.44 -4.11
CA ASP A 129 -9.89 -11.66 -5.11
C ASP A 129 -9.19 -11.65 -6.50
N GLN A 130 -7.85 -11.72 -6.54
CA GLN A 130 -7.05 -11.52 -7.77
C GLN A 130 -6.40 -12.81 -8.30
N ASP A 131 -6.16 -13.79 -7.43
CA ASP A 131 -5.59 -15.09 -7.77
C ASP A 131 -6.37 -16.22 -7.07
N PRO A 132 -7.67 -16.38 -7.36
CA PRO A 132 -8.56 -17.30 -6.62
C PRO A 132 -8.08 -18.76 -6.70
N ASN A 133 -7.35 -19.13 -7.74
CA ASN A 133 -6.80 -20.48 -7.94
C ASN A 133 -5.36 -20.63 -7.41
N ALA A 134 -4.79 -19.57 -6.83
CA ALA A 134 -3.41 -19.50 -6.37
C ALA A 134 -2.35 -19.85 -7.45
N THR A 135 -2.67 -19.62 -8.72
CA THR A 135 -1.79 -19.92 -9.86
C THR A 135 -0.57 -19.01 -9.86
N PHE A 136 -0.80 -17.71 -9.66
CA PHE A 136 0.26 -16.72 -9.59
C PHE A 136 1.11 -16.92 -8.33
N ILE A 137 0.47 -17.19 -7.18
CA ILE A 137 1.19 -17.49 -5.94
C ILE A 137 2.10 -18.71 -6.13
N ARG A 138 1.60 -19.83 -6.66
CA ARG A 138 2.44 -21.03 -6.87
C ARG A 138 3.64 -20.79 -7.80
N LYS A 139 3.45 -19.94 -8.81
CA LYS A 139 4.54 -19.61 -9.74
C LYS A 139 5.66 -18.84 -9.07
N TRP A 140 5.34 -17.88 -8.17
CA TRP A 140 6.32 -16.97 -7.58
C TRP A 140 6.71 -17.31 -6.13
N VAL A 141 5.96 -18.21 -5.52
CA VAL A 141 6.23 -18.77 -4.19
C VAL A 141 6.17 -20.31 -4.28
N PRO A 142 7.13 -20.93 -4.99
CA PRO A 142 7.12 -22.36 -5.24
C PRO A 142 7.16 -23.20 -3.94
N GLU A 143 7.64 -22.63 -2.83
CA GLU A 143 7.66 -23.25 -1.51
C GLU A 143 6.26 -23.67 -1.03
N LEU A 144 5.21 -23.03 -1.55
CA LEU A 144 3.81 -23.33 -1.25
C LEU A 144 3.14 -24.25 -2.28
N GLY A 145 3.89 -24.71 -3.30
CA GLY A 145 3.35 -25.45 -4.43
C GLY A 145 2.63 -26.76 -4.07
N HIS A 146 3.03 -27.39 -2.98
CA HIS A 146 2.46 -28.63 -2.47
C HIS A 146 1.14 -28.46 -1.73
N LEU A 147 0.79 -27.23 -1.34
CA LEU A 147 -0.46 -26.93 -0.62
C LEU A 147 -1.65 -26.83 -1.56
N SER A 148 -2.82 -27.18 -1.05
CA SER A 148 -4.09 -26.90 -1.73
C SER A 148 -4.32 -25.38 -1.84
N THR A 149 -5.15 -24.95 -2.79
CA THR A 149 -5.51 -23.54 -2.95
C THR A 149 -6.13 -22.94 -1.67
N ALA A 150 -6.97 -23.73 -0.98
CA ALA A 150 -7.61 -23.30 0.27
C ALA A 150 -6.59 -23.11 1.40
N GLU A 151 -5.54 -23.91 1.45
CA GLU A 151 -4.45 -23.77 2.43
C GLU A 151 -3.59 -22.55 2.10
N ILE A 152 -3.20 -22.36 0.85
CA ILE A 152 -2.42 -21.18 0.41
C ILE A 152 -3.12 -19.88 0.82
N HIS A 153 -4.44 -19.77 0.62
CA HIS A 153 -5.19 -18.58 1.01
C HIS A 153 -5.41 -18.42 2.52
N LYS A 154 -5.13 -19.44 3.30
CA LYS A 154 -5.14 -19.35 4.78
C LYS A 154 -3.79 -18.96 5.36
N VAL A 155 -2.70 -19.10 4.61
CA VAL A 155 -1.37 -18.68 5.07
C VAL A 155 -1.40 -17.19 5.44
N GLY A 156 -0.91 -16.88 6.63
CA GLY A 156 -0.94 -15.52 7.17
C GLY A 156 -2.23 -15.15 7.92
N THR A 157 -3.20 -16.06 8.03
CA THR A 157 -4.37 -15.90 8.90
C THR A 157 -4.13 -16.48 10.29
N GLU A 158 -4.87 -15.99 11.29
CA GLU A 158 -4.84 -16.53 12.67
C GLU A 158 -5.25 -18.01 12.73
N ASN A 159 -6.07 -18.47 11.79
CA ASN A 159 -6.58 -19.83 11.71
C ASN A 159 -5.63 -20.80 10.99
N PHE A 160 -4.46 -20.33 10.57
CA PHE A 160 -3.48 -21.17 9.91
C PHE A 160 -2.64 -21.91 10.95
N ASN A 161 -2.90 -23.19 11.14
CA ASN A 161 -2.18 -24.03 12.08
C ASN A 161 -0.78 -24.36 11.53
N ALA A 162 0.24 -23.67 12.03
CA ALA A 162 1.64 -23.83 11.64
C ALA A 162 2.23 -25.20 12.01
N VAL A 163 1.52 -26.04 12.77
CA VAL A 163 2.01 -27.33 13.30
C VAL A 163 2.29 -28.36 12.20
N ASN A 164 1.59 -28.25 11.05
CA ASN A 164 1.80 -29.14 9.89
C ASN A 164 2.49 -28.42 8.72
N PHE A 165 3.09 -27.27 8.97
CA PHE A 165 3.65 -26.42 7.92
C PHE A 165 5.15 -26.68 7.80
N GLU A 166 5.52 -27.83 7.30
CA GLU A 166 6.90 -28.15 6.89
C GLU A 166 7.21 -27.46 5.54
N THR A 167 7.39 -26.16 5.55
CA THR A 167 7.85 -25.42 4.38
C THR A 167 8.99 -24.51 4.76
N HIS A 168 9.84 -24.20 3.79
CA HIS A 168 10.85 -23.15 3.91
C HIS A 168 10.29 -21.74 3.77
N TYR A 169 8.95 -21.61 3.59
CA TYR A 169 8.29 -20.32 3.47
C TYR A 169 8.18 -19.64 4.85
N PRO A 170 8.50 -18.34 4.96
CA PRO A 170 8.56 -17.65 6.24
C PRO A 170 7.18 -17.52 6.90
N ARG A 171 7.18 -17.42 8.23
CA ARG A 171 5.99 -17.06 8.99
C ARG A 171 5.67 -15.59 8.81
N PRO A 172 4.40 -15.17 8.98
CA PRO A 172 4.02 -13.77 8.94
C PRO A 172 4.87 -12.91 9.88
N VAL A 173 5.51 -11.88 9.32
CA VAL A 173 6.38 -10.95 10.08
C VAL A 173 5.59 -10.03 11.01
N VAL A 174 4.28 -9.92 10.83
CA VAL A 174 3.37 -9.12 11.66
C VAL A 174 2.00 -9.79 11.78
N ASP A 175 1.31 -9.52 12.88
CA ASP A 175 -0.13 -9.75 12.99
C ASP A 175 -0.87 -8.69 12.16
N LEU A 176 -1.50 -9.12 11.08
CA LEU A 176 -2.16 -8.24 10.11
C LEU A 176 -3.29 -7.40 10.73
N ALA A 177 -4.09 -8.02 11.60
CA ALA A 177 -5.25 -7.38 12.21
C ALA A 177 -4.81 -6.34 13.24
N LYS A 178 -3.85 -6.69 14.09
CA LYS A 178 -3.26 -5.81 15.11
C LYS A 178 -2.55 -4.64 14.45
N ALA A 179 -1.63 -4.89 13.52
CA ALA A 179 -0.90 -3.85 12.82
C ALA A 179 -1.83 -2.88 12.09
N GLY A 180 -2.88 -3.39 11.43
CA GLY A 180 -3.87 -2.55 10.74
C GLY A 180 -4.70 -1.69 11.69
N ARG A 181 -5.04 -2.17 12.90
CA ARG A 181 -5.73 -1.37 13.93
C ARG A 181 -4.83 -0.24 14.44
N GLU A 182 -3.62 -0.57 14.86
CA GLU A 182 -2.64 0.40 15.38
C GLU A 182 -2.31 1.48 14.35
N ALA A 183 -2.08 1.09 13.10
CA ALA A 183 -1.84 2.04 12.02
C ALA A 183 -3.01 3.01 11.83
N ARG A 184 -4.24 2.49 11.86
CA ARG A 184 -5.45 3.32 11.74
C ARG A 184 -5.56 4.33 12.88
N GLU A 185 -5.36 3.87 14.11
CA GLU A 185 -5.41 4.74 15.30
C GLU A 185 -4.38 5.86 15.23
N LYS A 186 -3.12 5.54 14.89
CA LYS A 186 -2.03 6.51 14.75
C LYS A 186 -2.30 7.53 13.65
N VAL A 187 -2.76 7.10 12.48
CA VAL A 187 -3.08 8.00 11.37
C VAL A 187 -4.27 8.90 11.70
N TRP A 188 -5.32 8.37 12.34
CA TRP A 188 -6.47 9.16 12.74
C TRP A 188 -6.15 10.13 13.88
N ALA A 189 -5.22 9.79 14.78
CA ALA A 189 -4.75 10.72 15.81
C ALA A 189 -4.16 11.97 15.16
N VAL A 190 -3.30 11.81 14.14
CA VAL A 190 -2.73 12.96 13.39
C VAL A 190 -3.83 13.78 12.71
N ARG A 191 -4.83 13.12 12.10
CA ARG A 191 -5.92 13.81 11.40
C ARG A 191 -6.84 14.63 12.32
N ARG A 192 -6.84 14.34 13.63
CA ARG A 192 -7.58 15.10 14.65
C ARG A 192 -6.83 16.29 15.19
N LEU A 193 -5.55 16.48 14.84
CA LEU A 193 -4.76 17.62 15.31
C LEU A 193 -5.36 18.95 14.87
N HIS A 194 -5.22 19.96 15.73
CA HIS A 194 -5.62 21.33 15.40
C HIS A 194 -4.87 21.82 14.16
N GLY A 195 -5.58 22.48 13.23
CA GLY A 195 -4.99 23.00 11.99
C GLY A 195 -4.88 21.97 10.84
N PHE A 196 -5.07 20.67 11.09
CA PHE A 196 -4.98 19.65 10.04
C PHE A 196 -5.89 19.96 8.84
N LYS A 197 -7.16 20.24 9.09
CA LYS A 197 -8.15 20.53 8.02
C LYS A 197 -7.78 21.80 7.23
N SER A 198 -7.22 22.82 7.89
CA SER A 198 -6.78 24.05 7.24
C SER A 198 -5.63 23.78 6.25
N GLN A 199 -4.61 23.03 6.70
CA GLN A 199 -3.49 22.63 5.83
C GLN A 199 -3.96 21.73 4.68
N ALA A 200 -4.85 20.77 4.95
CA ALA A 200 -5.42 19.91 3.90
C ALA A 200 -6.15 20.73 2.81
N LYS A 201 -6.90 21.77 3.19
CA LYS A 201 -7.54 22.69 2.21
C LYS A 201 -6.52 23.42 1.34
N GLN A 202 -5.39 23.86 1.91
CA GLN A 202 -4.29 24.49 1.15
C GLN A 202 -3.67 23.52 0.15
N ILE A 203 -3.46 22.25 0.56
CA ILE A 203 -2.93 21.20 -0.31
C ILE A 203 -3.90 20.93 -1.47
N VAL A 204 -5.21 20.82 -1.20
CA VAL A 204 -6.23 20.68 -2.27
C VAL A 204 -6.18 21.85 -3.23
N LYS A 205 -6.04 23.09 -2.74
CA LYS A 205 -5.95 24.29 -3.60
C LYS A 205 -4.72 24.23 -4.52
N LYS A 206 -3.56 23.76 -4.02
CA LYS A 206 -2.29 23.66 -4.75
C LYS A 206 -2.25 22.47 -5.70
N HIS A 207 -2.66 21.27 -5.23
CA HIS A 207 -2.43 20.00 -5.91
C HIS A 207 -3.71 19.29 -6.38
N GLY A 208 -4.89 19.74 -5.96
CA GLY A 208 -6.17 19.15 -6.34
C GLY A 208 -6.53 19.36 -7.81
N SER A 209 -7.32 18.45 -8.38
CA SER A 209 -7.84 18.59 -9.73
C SER A 209 -8.72 19.84 -9.85
N ARG A 210 -8.50 20.65 -10.89
CA ARG A 210 -9.29 21.86 -11.15
C ARG A 210 -10.74 21.61 -11.57
N GLN A 211 -11.08 20.36 -11.93
CA GLN A 211 -12.41 19.99 -12.42
C GLN A 211 -13.52 19.93 -11.35
N ASN A 212 -13.18 19.95 -10.05
CA ASN A 212 -14.16 19.82 -8.97
C ASN A 212 -14.07 20.99 -7.96
N ARG A 213 -14.19 22.22 -8.43
CA ARG A 213 -14.18 23.41 -7.53
C ARG A 213 -15.45 23.58 -6.67
N SER A 214 -16.51 22.78 -6.89
CA SER A 214 -17.82 22.95 -6.26
C SER A 214 -18.19 21.88 -5.22
N LYS A 215 -17.34 20.90 -4.95
CA LYS A 215 -17.62 19.89 -3.92
C LYS A 215 -16.67 20.08 -2.75
N ASP A 216 -17.23 20.34 -1.58
CA ASP A 216 -16.51 20.25 -0.32
C ASP A 216 -15.80 18.92 -0.21
N PHE A 217 -14.56 18.95 0.30
CA PHE A 217 -13.71 17.78 0.43
C PHE A 217 -14.34 16.80 1.42
N VAL A 218 -15.01 15.78 0.90
CA VAL A 218 -15.73 14.77 1.68
C VAL A 218 -14.76 13.68 2.12
N ASN A 219 -14.17 13.84 3.29
CA ASN A 219 -13.51 12.74 3.99
C ASN A 219 -13.92 12.63 5.46
N ASP A 220 -15.01 13.27 5.83
CA ASP A 220 -15.71 12.99 7.09
C ASP A 220 -16.80 11.96 6.82
N ARG A 221 -16.57 10.72 7.26
CA ARG A 221 -17.62 9.70 7.34
C ARG A 221 -18.60 10.07 8.47
N LEU A 222 -19.33 11.14 8.29
CA LEU A 222 -20.45 11.52 9.15
C LEU A 222 -21.77 11.43 8.38
N GLU A 223 -21.93 10.47 7.50
CA GLU A 223 -23.25 10.00 7.04
C GLU A 223 -23.06 8.84 6.08
N ILE A 224 -23.26 7.65 6.59
CA ILE A 224 -23.36 6.43 5.78
C ILE A 224 -24.76 6.38 5.19
N LYS A 225 -24.94 6.82 3.94
CA LYS A 225 -26.06 6.36 3.13
C LYS A 225 -25.64 5.08 2.41
N PRO A 226 -26.35 3.97 2.54
CA PRO A 226 -26.00 2.73 1.84
C PRO A 226 -26.17 2.94 0.34
N LYS A 227 -25.06 2.98 -0.40
CA LYS A 227 -25.09 2.86 -1.87
C LYS A 227 -25.07 1.40 -2.25
N ALA A 228 -26.03 0.99 -3.07
CA ALA A 228 -26.05 -0.32 -3.71
C ALA A 228 -24.69 -0.63 -4.36
N ARG A 229 -24.14 -1.79 -4.02
CA ARG A 229 -22.90 -2.29 -4.62
C ARG A 229 -23.16 -2.70 -6.06
N VAL A 230 -22.75 -1.89 -7.02
CA VAL A 230 -22.55 -2.35 -8.39
C VAL A 230 -21.13 -2.90 -8.45
N ASN A 231 -21.02 -4.21 -8.46
CA ASN A 231 -19.76 -4.92 -8.66
C ASN A 231 -19.42 -4.88 -10.16
N ILE A 232 -18.68 -3.87 -10.59
CA ILE A 232 -18.02 -3.88 -11.90
C ILE A 232 -16.52 -4.01 -11.64
N GLN A 233 -16.10 -5.22 -11.36
CA GLN A 233 -14.69 -5.57 -11.32
C GLN A 233 -14.43 -6.59 -12.42
N LYS A 234 -13.80 -6.13 -13.52
CA LYS A 234 -13.31 -7.03 -14.57
C LYS A 234 -12.14 -7.83 -13.99
N SER A 235 -12.21 -9.16 -14.11
CA SER A 235 -11.07 -10.04 -13.86
C SER A 235 -9.95 -9.67 -14.85
N PHE A 236 -8.73 -9.61 -14.36
CA PHE A 236 -7.56 -9.46 -15.20
C PHE A 236 -7.03 -10.86 -15.53
N GLU A 237 -6.90 -11.16 -16.81
CA GLU A 237 -6.11 -12.30 -17.27
C GLU A 237 -4.63 -11.92 -17.19
N PHE A 238 -3.83 -12.84 -16.61
CA PHE A 238 -2.37 -12.71 -16.48
C PHE A 238 -1.68 -13.51 -17.61
#